data_a8e652aecee36c9c1cec4ba5315d1e9c
#
_entry.id   a8e652aecee36c9c1cec4ba5315d1e9c
#
_cell.length_a   1.000
_cell.length_b   1.000
_cell.length_c   1.000
_cell.angle_alpha   90.00
_cell.angle_beta   90.00
_cell.angle_gamma   90.00
#
_symmetry.space_group_name_H-M   'P 1'
#
loop_
_entity.id
_entity.type
_entity.pdbx_description
1 polymer ?
#
loop_
_entity_poly.entity_id
_entity_poly.type
_entity_poly.pdbx_seq_one_letter_code
_entity_poly.pdbx_strand_id
1 'polypeptide(L)'
;MYLKKTGEAIGFAGMRELERGIYEETGIALGPEFVRKGYGRQILTALLEEAGKLGAKEFHACNRTGNAASRVLQLSCGFVFDSLSEEKTDPRTGETYVLENHIYRY
;
A
#
# COMPACT_ATOMS: atom_id res chain seq x y z
N MET A 1 -11.98 -3.38 1.65
CA MET A 1 -12.64 -2.55 0.62
C MET A 1 -12.59 -3.26 -0.73
N TYR A 2 -13.72 -3.49 -1.34
CA TYR A 2 -13.79 -4.00 -2.71
C TYR A 2 -13.92 -2.84 -3.68
N LEU A 3 -13.20 -2.94 -4.79
CA LEU A 3 -13.17 -1.91 -5.82
C LEU A 3 -13.98 -2.41 -7.01
N LYS A 4 -14.83 -1.54 -7.53
CA LYS A 4 -15.70 -1.88 -8.65
C LYS A 4 -15.61 -0.85 -9.76
N LYS A 5 -15.69 -1.32 -10.99
CA LYS A 5 -15.86 -0.50 -12.17
C LYS A 5 -16.98 -1.10 -12.98
N THR A 6 -18.01 -0.29 -13.31
CA THR A 6 -19.18 -0.76 -14.06
C THR A 6 -19.82 -2.03 -13.47
N GLY A 7 -19.87 -2.12 -12.15
CA GLY A 7 -20.44 -3.28 -11.46
C GLY A 7 -19.51 -4.48 -11.30
N GLU A 8 -18.34 -4.47 -11.93
CA GLU A 8 -17.36 -5.55 -11.80
C GLU A 8 -16.36 -5.26 -10.70
N ALA A 9 -16.01 -6.28 -9.92
CA ALA A 9 -14.94 -6.17 -8.93
C ALA A 9 -13.59 -6.16 -9.65
N ILE A 10 -12.84 -5.06 -9.53
CA ILE A 10 -11.52 -4.92 -10.14
C ILE A 10 -10.39 -5.27 -9.17
N GLY A 11 -10.70 -5.41 -7.90
CA GLY A 11 -9.73 -5.76 -6.87
C GLY A 11 -10.23 -5.42 -5.48
N PHE A 12 -9.34 -5.52 -4.52
CA PHE A 12 -9.63 -5.11 -3.15
C PHE A 12 -8.40 -4.44 -2.53
N ALA A 13 -8.65 -3.64 -1.51
CA ALA A 13 -7.60 -3.01 -0.72
C ALA A 13 -8.03 -2.97 0.74
N GLY A 14 -7.06 -2.95 1.63
CA GLY A 14 -7.32 -2.90 3.05
C GLY A 14 -6.32 -2.02 3.77
N MET A 15 -6.72 -1.58 4.96
CA MET A 15 -5.86 -0.85 5.89
C MET A 15 -6.27 -1.23 7.30
N ARG A 16 -5.35 -1.02 8.25
CA ARG A 16 -5.64 -1.21 9.67
C ARG A 16 -4.97 -0.12 10.49
N GLU A 17 -5.54 0.15 11.64
CA GLU A 17 -4.93 1.07 12.61
C GLU A 17 -3.93 0.30 13.46
N LEU A 18 -2.67 0.77 13.47
CA LEU A 18 -1.61 0.19 14.29
C LEU A 18 -1.63 0.78 15.70
N GLU A 19 -1.72 2.09 15.76
CA GLU A 19 -1.80 2.88 16.98
C GLU A 19 -2.76 4.04 16.69
N ARG A 20 -3.17 4.76 17.72
CA ARG A 20 -4.10 5.87 17.55
C ARG A 20 -3.58 6.89 16.55
N GLY A 21 -4.25 7.00 15.41
CA GLY A 21 -3.89 7.92 14.34
C GLY A 21 -2.82 7.41 13.38
N ILE A 22 -2.31 6.19 13.56
CA ILE A 22 -1.32 5.59 12.67
C ILE A 22 -1.93 4.38 11.98
N TYR A 23 -2.04 4.45 10.66
CA TYR A 23 -2.63 3.40 9.83
C TYR A 23 -1.57 2.76 8.93
N GLU A 24 -1.79 1.52 8.54
CA GLU A 24 -0.96 0.87 7.52
C GLU A 24 -1.83 0.22 6.45
N GLU A 25 -1.30 0.15 5.24
CA GLU A 25 -1.88 -0.64 4.17
C GLU A 25 -1.68 -2.12 4.46
N THR A 26 -2.78 -2.90 4.41
CA THR A 26 -2.71 -4.35 4.62
C THR A 26 -2.61 -5.13 3.32
N GLY A 27 -2.83 -4.49 2.18
CA GLY A 27 -2.69 -5.09 0.87
C GLY A 27 -3.55 -4.41 -0.16
N ILE A 28 -3.08 -4.41 -1.40
CA ILE A 28 -3.84 -3.99 -2.57
C ILE A 28 -3.72 -5.13 -3.58
N ALA A 29 -4.86 -5.66 -4.02
CA ALA A 29 -4.90 -6.70 -5.03
C ALA A 29 -5.83 -6.26 -6.17
N LEU A 30 -5.35 -6.40 -7.40
CA LEU A 30 -6.08 -6.07 -8.61
C LEU A 30 -6.18 -7.31 -9.50
N GLY A 31 -7.30 -7.45 -10.22
CA GLY A 31 -7.39 -8.45 -11.27
C GLY A 31 -6.30 -8.19 -12.33
N PRO A 32 -5.76 -9.25 -12.98
CA PRO A 32 -4.64 -9.08 -13.93
C PRO A 32 -4.90 -8.08 -15.04
N GLU A 33 -6.12 -7.96 -15.50
CA GLU A 33 -6.54 -7.04 -16.57
C GLU A 33 -6.57 -5.56 -16.14
N PHE A 34 -6.49 -5.28 -14.84
CA PHE A 34 -6.54 -3.92 -14.31
C PHE A 34 -5.18 -3.44 -13.79
N VAL A 35 -4.16 -4.29 -13.84
CA VAL A 35 -2.81 -3.94 -13.40
C VAL A 35 -2.21 -2.94 -14.38
N ARG A 36 -1.50 -1.93 -13.86
CA ARG A 36 -0.80 -0.89 -14.65
C ARG A 36 -1.72 0.07 -15.42
N LYS A 37 -2.98 0.18 -15.03
CA LYS A 37 -3.93 1.12 -15.64
C LYS A 37 -4.24 2.33 -14.75
N GLY A 38 -3.36 2.63 -13.79
CA GLY A 38 -3.55 3.74 -12.86
C GLY A 38 -4.48 3.45 -11.69
N TYR A 39 -5.05 2.26 -11.61
CA TYR A 39 -5.96 1.89 -10.53
C TYR A 39 -5.26 1.82 -9.17
N GLY A 40 -4.00 1.36 -9.13
CA GLY A 40 -3.23 1.31 -7.89
C GLY A 40 -3.12 2.68 -7.22
N ARG A 41 -2.87 3.73 -8.01
CA ARG A 41 -2.81 5.10 -7.49
C ARG A 41 -4.15 5.58 -6.99
N GLN A 42 -5.23 5.30 -7.71
CA GLN A 42 -6.59 5.65 -7.30
C GLN A 42 -6.95 4.97 -5.98
N ILE A 43 -6.61 3.71 -5.84
CA ILE A 43 -6.87 2.91 -4.65
C ILE A 43 -6.10 3.47 -3.45
N LEU A 44 -4.81 3.69 -3.61
CA LEU A 44 -3.98 4.18 -2.51
C LEU A 44 -4.42 5.58 -2.08
N THR A 45 -4.79 6.44 -3.03
CA THR A 45 -5.35 7.75 -2.75
C THR A 45 -6.66 7.63 -1.97
N ALA A 46 -7.54 6.71 -2.36
CA ALA A 46 -8.80 6.47 -1.67
C ALA A 46 -8.59 5.98 -0.22
N LEU A 47 -7.61 5.09 -0.01
CA LEU A 47 -7.25 4.65 1.34
C LEU A 47 -6.73 5.81 2.19
N LEU A 48 -5.90 6.68 1.63
CA LEU A 48 -5.40 7.85 2.33
C LEU A 48 -6.53 8.80 2.73
N GLU A 49 -7.48 9.03 1.84
CA GLU A 49 -8.66 9.86 2.13
C GLU A 49 -9.52 9.25 3.24
N GLU A 50 -9.76 7.95 3.17
CA GLU A 50 -10.56 7.25 4.16
C GLU A 50 -9.90 7.29 5.54
N ALA A 51 -8.60 7.03 5.62
CA ALA A 51 -7.85 7.12 6.86
C ALA A 51 -7.86 8.55 7.41
N GLY A 52 -7.74 9.55 6.53
CA GLY A 52 -7.82 10.97 6.92
C GLY A 52 -9.15 11.32 7.57
N LYS A 53 -10.26 10.77 7.05
CA LYS A 53 -11.59 10.97 7.63
C LYS A 53 -11.71 10.33 9.02
N LEU A 54 -10.94 9.28 9.28
CA LEU A 54 -10.90 8.60 10.57
C LEU A 54 -9.94 9.27 11.56
N GLY A 55 -9.28 10.35 11.16
CA GLY A 55 -8.37 11.11 12.02
C GLY A 55 -6.92 10.66 11.96
N ALA A 56 -6.52 10.00 10.87
CA ALA A 56 -5.13 9.55 10.72
C ALA A 56 -4.14 10.71 10.74
N LYS A 57 -3.00 10.49 11.39
CA LYS A 57 -1.85 11.40 11.40
C LYS A 57 -0.77 10.92 10.46
N GLU A 58 -0.61 9.60 10.35
CA GLU A 58 0.35 8.93 9.47
C GLU A 58 -0.30 7.74 8.81
N PHE A 59 0.15 7.44 7.60
CA PHE A 59 -0.23 6.23 6.88
C PHE A 59 1.05 5.54 6.40
N HIS A 60 1.22 4.28 6.76
CA HIS A 60 2.42 3.52 6.45
C HIS A 60 2.16 2.53 5.32
N ALA A 61 3.09 2.43 4.39
CA ALA A 61 3.08 1.44 3.34
C ALA A 61 4.49 0.90 3.13
N CYS A 62 4.60 -0.32 2.62
CA CYS A 62 5.90 -0.92 2.37
C CYS A 62 5.91 -1.67 1.04
N ASN A 63 7.11 -1.91 0.53
CA ASN A 63 7.34 -2.71 -0.65
C ASN A 63 8.67 -3.45 -0.50
N ARG A 64 8.83 -4.57 -1.21
CA ARG A 64 10.14 -5.23 -1.29
C ARG A 64 11.10 -4.34 -2.07
N THR A 65 12.36 -4.35 -1.72
CA THR A 65 13.37 -3.48 -2.36
C THR A 65 13.47 -3.68 -3.87
N GLY A 66 13.16 -4.87 -4.36
CA GLY A 66 13.11 -5.17 -5.79
C GLY A 66 11.83 -4.74 -6.51
N ASN A 67 10.82 -4.29 -5.78
CA ASN A 67 9.54 -3.90 -6.37
C ASN A 67 9.50 -2.41 -6.68
N ALA A 68 10.11 -2.02 -7.79
CA ALA A 68 10.18 -0.62 -8.21
C ALA A 68 8.81 -0.02 -8.51
N ALA A 69 7.87 -0.82 -9.02
CA ALA A 69 6.53 -0.34 -9.35
C ALA A 69 5.78 0.13 -8.10
N SER A 70 5.83 -0.62 -7.01
CA SER A 70 5.21 -0.22 -5.74
C SER A 70 5.90 1.00 -5.15
N ARG A 71 7.23 1.07 -5.24
CA ARG A 71 7.98 2.24 -4.76
C ARG A 71 7.53 3.51 -5.49
N VAL A 72 7.51 3.46 -6.81
CA VAL A 72 7.08 4.61 -7.62
C VAL A 72 5.64 5.01 -7.30
N LEU A 73 4.76 4.02 -7.14
CA LEU A 73 3.38 4.27 -6.77
C LEU A 73 3.27 5.03 -5.44
N GLN A 74 3.95 4.54 -4.41
CA GLN A 74 3.90 5.16 -3.08
C GLN A 74 4.47 6.57 -3.11
N LEU A 75 5.62 6.76 -3.74
CA LEU A 75 6.23 8.09 -3.87
C LEU A 75 5.34 9.06 -4.65
N SER A 76 4.66 8.58 -5.69
CA SER A 76 3.76 9.42 -6.49
C SER A 76 2.51 9.87 -5.72
N CYS A 77 2.13 9.15 -4.68
CA CYS A 77 1.00 9.50 -3.82
C CYS A 77 1.40 10.39 -2.64
N GLY A 78 2.66 10.78 -2.54
CA GLY A 78 3.14 11.68 -1.49
C GLY A 78 3.78 10.97 -0.30
N PHE A 79 3.97 9.66 -0.36
CA PHE A 79 4.74 8.95 0.65
C PHE A 79 6.21 9.32 0.55
N VAL A 80 6.90 9.31 1.67
CA VAL A 80 8.35 9.49 1.72
C VAL A 80 9.01 8.25 2.30
N PHE A 81 10.21 7.95 1.82
CA PHE A 81 11.00 6.84 2.36
C PHE A 81 11.33 7.10 3.82
N ASP A 82 11.14 6.09 4.65
CA ASP A 82 11.42 6.15 6.09
C ASP A 82 12.62 5.27 6.48
N SER A 83 12.53 3.98 6.21
CA SER A 83 13.54 3.03 6.69
C SER A 83 13.50 1.72 5.92
N LEU A 84 14.56 0.93 6.08
CA LEU A 84 14.59 -0.45 5.62
C LEU A 84 14.25 -1.38 6.79
N SER A 85 13.51 -2.44 6.51
CA SER A 85 13.24 -3.48 7.50
C SER A 85 14.46 -4.38 7.68
N GLU A 86 14.42 -5.22 8.71
CA GLU A 86 15.34 -6.34 8.82
C GLU A 86 15.13 -7.32 7.68
N GLU A 87 16.14 -8.14 7.39
CA GLU A 87 16.01 -9.22 6.42
C GLU A 87 14.96 -10.21 6.89
N LYS A 88 14.01 -10.53 6.02
CA LYS A 88 12.92 -11.46 6.28
C LYS A 88 13.04 -12.66 5.36
N THR A 89 12.45 -13.78 5.76
CA THR A 89 12.44 -14.99 4.94
C THR A 89 11.01 -15.34 4.57
N ASP A 90 10.76 -15.58 3.28
CA ASP A 90 9.46 -16.06 2.82
C ASP A 90 9.34 -17.53 3.21
N PRO A 91 8.36 -17.91 4.04
CA PRO A 91 8.21 -19.30 4.48
C PRO A 91 7.83 -20.27 3.36
N ARG A 92 7.33 -19.76 2.24
CA ARG A 92 6.91 -20.59 1.10
C ARG A 92 8.06 -20.93 0.17
N THR A 93 8.99 -20.02 -0.03
CA THR A 93 10.07 -20.16 -1.01
C THR A 93 11.45 -20.24 -0.38
N GLY A 94 11.60 -19.85 0.88
CA GLY A 94 12.89 -19.74 1.56
C GLY A 94 13.72 -18.57 1.11
N GLU A 95 13.20 -17.71 0.22
CA GLU A 95 13.91 -16.53 -0.24
C GLU A 95 13.94 -15.45 0.84
N THR A 96 15.04 -14.74 0.92
CA THR A 96 15.18 -13.60 1.82
C THR A 96 14.82 -12.31 1.08
N TYR A 97 14.27 -11.36 1.82
CA TYR A 97 13.90 -10.07 1.27
C TYR A 97 13.97 -8.98 2.34
N VAL A 98 14.07 -7.73 1.89
CA VAL A 98 14.05 -6.54 2.74
C VAL A 98 12.91 -5.66 2.27
N LEU A 99 12.19 -5.04 3.20
CA LEU A 99 11.12 -4.11 2.91
C LEU A 99 11.61 -2.68 3.02
N GLU A 100 11.15 -1.84 2.09
CA GLU A 100 11.27 -0.39 2.16
C GLU A 100 9.99 0.13 2.81
N ASN A 101 10.14 0.84 3.92
CA ASN A 101 9.02 1.43 4.64
C ASN A 101 8.87 2.89 4.21
N HIS A 102 7.66 3.27 3.83
CA HIS A 102 7.31 4.62 3.42
C HIS A 102 6.19 5.15 4.31
N ILE A 103 6.21 6.46 4.56
CA ILE A 103 5.23 7.11 5.43
C ILE A 103 4.63 8.29 4.69
N TYR A 104 3.29 8.39 4.76
CA TYR A 104 2.55 9.57 4.38
C TYR A 104 2.11 10.28 5.67
N ARG A 105 2.45 11.55 5.81
CA ARG A 105 2.06 12.37 6.96
C ARG A 105 1.00 13.36 6.53
N TYR A 106 -0.10 13.34 7.25
CA TYR A 106 -1.23 14.25 7.00
C TYR A 106 -0.92 15.66 7.49
#